data_7aef7415e16317baaed635dbba032863
#
_entry.id   7aef7415e16317baaed635dbba032863
#
_cell.length_a   1.000
_cell.length_b   1.000
_cell.length_c   1.000
_cell.angle_alpha   90.00
_cell.angle_beta   90.00
_cell.angle_gamma   90.00
#
_symmetry.space_group_name_H-M   'P 1'
#
loop_
_entity.id
_entity.type
_entity.pdbx_description
1 polymer ?
#
loop_
_entity_poly.entity_id
_entity_poly.type
_entity_poly.pdbx_seq_one_letter_code
_entity_poly.pdbx_strand_id
1 'polypeptide(L)'
;MEPMSDDHATDRPRAAADAEPGAPAEPGPAVAHPVDWAFAARTARSLAAAGPRFTPREATREAEGLRAAAEAAVPHVHRLTGLEAARDLRDSQVLVVDRPTWSRAATQSFATLLDPTFAHLRDTRPREHAAATTRVTRHATALEMGGILAWMSGRILGQYDPFIALPGPGGTAAGPAGGRLLLVAPNVAQVRGEINVDPADFRLWV
;
A
#
# COMPACT_ATOMS: atom_id res chain seq x y z
N MET A 1 16.58 42.69 -77.47
CA MET A 1 16.99 43.04 -76.09
C MET A 1 15.93 42.51 -75.16
N GLU A 2 16.19 41.27 -74.73
CA GLU A 2 15.28 40.58 -73.84
C GLU A 2 15.43 41.07 -72.38
N PRO A 3 14.40 40.81 -71.60
CA PRO A 3 14.77 40.29 -70.28
C PRO A 3 14.09 38.93 -69.94
N MET A 4 14.86 38.09 -69.37
CA MET A 4 14.60 36.82 -68.77
C MET A 4 13.51 36.88 -67.68
N SER A 5 12.55 35.95 -67.78
CA SER A 5 11.64 35.65 -66.68
C SER A 5 12.22 34.51 -65.88
N ASP A 6 12.55 34.76 -64.60
CA ASP A 6 12.87 33.76 -63.61
C ASP A 6 11.56 33.22 -62.98
N ASP A 7 11.30 32.00 -63.26
CA ASP A 7 10.19 31.23 -62.68
C ASP A 7 10.72 30.48 -61.45
N HIS A 8 10.53 31.06 -60.26
CA HIS A 8 10.85 30.42 -58.98
C HIS A 8 9.64 29.59 -58.50
N ALA A 9 9.65 28.34 -58.88
CA ALA A 9 8.74 27.34 -58.30
C ALA A 9 9.11 27.09 -56.81
N THR A 10 8.30 27.62 -55.92
CA THR A 10 8.33 27.32 -54.48
C THR A 10 7.83 25.91 -54.23
N ASP A 11 8.77 25.03 -54.00
CA ASP A 11 8.54 23.69 -53.48
C ASP A 11 8.07 23.77 -52.00
N ARG A 12 6.78 23.48 -51.78
CA ARG A 12 6.20 23.36 -50.44
C ARG A 12 6.36 21.93 -49.98
N PRO A 13 6.99 21.69 -48.82
CA PRO A 13 7.05 20.35 -48.25
C PRO A 13 5.64 19.89 -47.87
N ARG A 14 5.28 18.77 -48.40
CA ARG A 14 4.06 18.01 -48.15
C ARG A 14 3.91 17.69 -46.68
N ALA A 15 2.81 18.09 -46.07
CA ALA A 15 2.49 17.81 -44.67
C ALA A 15 2.64 16.32 -44.36
N ALA A 16 3.38 16.05 -43.25
CA ALA A 16 3.47 14.73 -42.69
C ALA A 16 2.08 14.24 -42.26
N ALA A 17 1.74 13.06 -42.71
CA ALA A 17 0.49 12.40 -42.42
C ALA A 17 0.32 12.19 -40.91
N ASP A 18 -0.90 12.44 -40.46
CA ASP A 18 -1.41 12.17 -39.12
C ASP A 18 -1.07 10.74 -38.70
N ALA A 19 -0.11 10.62 -37.76
CA ALA A 19 0.08 9.39 -37.02
C ALA A 19 -1.06 9.30 -35.98
N GLU A 20 -1.96 8.39 -36.20
CA GLU A 20 -2.99 8.05 -35.20
C GLU A 20 -2.31 7.73 -33.86
N PRO A 21 -2.84 8.22 -32.70
CA PRO A 21 -2.34 7.84 -31.41
C PRO A 21 -2.52 6.32 -31.24
N GLY A 22 -1.39 5.61 -31.15
CA GLY A 22 -1.37 4.16 -31.00
C GLY A 22 -2.31 3.70 -29.91
N ALA A 23 -3.16 2.73 -30.21
CA ALA A 23 -4.02 2.08 -29.23
C ALA A 23 -3.21 1.69 -28.00
N PRO A 24 -3.76 1.83 -26.77
CA PRO A 24 -3.07 1.42 -25.56
C PRO A 24 -2.68 -0.05 -25.71
N ALA A 25 -1.39 -0.34 -25.53
CA ALA A 25 -0.87 -1.69 -25.60
C ALA A 25 -1.68 -2.59 -24.65
N GLU A 26 -2.22 -3.67 -25.19
CA GLU A 26 -2.92 -4.68 -24.41
C GLU A 26 -2.00 -5.09 -23.24
N PRO A 27 -2.50 -5.16 -21.97
CA PRO A 27 -1.69 -5.62 -20.88
C PRO A 27 -1.21 -7.03 -21.20
N GLY A 28 0.10 -7.19 -21.36
CA GLY A 28 0.71 -8.50 -21.60
C GLY A 28 0.27 -9.49 -20.53
N PRO A 29 0.36 -10.81 -20.79
CA PRO A 29 -0.10 -11.83 -19.85
C PRO A 29 0.50 -11.57 -18.47
N ALA A 30 -0.38 -11.41 -17.47
CA ALA A 30 0.03 -11.11 -16.10
C ALA A 30 1.07 -12.12 -15.65
N VAL A 31 2.28 -11.65 -15.36
CA VAL A 31 3.38 -12.51 -14.92
C VAL A 31 2.92 -13.25 -13.67
N ALA A 32 2.99 -14.58 -13.71
CA ALA A 32 2.55 -15.40 -12.60
C ALA A 32 3.43 -15.11 -11.37
N HIS A 33 2.80 -14.65 -10.30
CA HIS A 33 3.47 -14.34 -9.05
C HIS A 33 3.58 -15.59 -8.16
N PRO A 34 4.68 -15.83 -7.43
CA PRO A 34 4.83 -16.99 -6.54
C PRO A 34 3.81 -17.04 -5.40
N VAL A 35 3.19 -15.91 -5.05
CA VAL A 35 2.15 -15.83 -4.02
C VAL A 35 0.85 -15.30 -4.64
N ASP A 36 -0.27 -15.95 -4.36
CA ASP A 36 -1.60 -15.40 -4.62
C ASP A 36 -2.01 -14.48 -3.47
N TRP A 37 -1.59 -13.20 -3.57
CA TRP A 37 -1.86 -12.20 -2.53
C TRP A 37 -3.35 -11.99 -2.26
N ALA A 38 -4.19 -12.11 -3.27
CA ALA A 38 -5.63 -11.99 -3.09
C ALA A 38 -6.19 -13.15 -2.28
N PHE A 39 -5.69 -14.36 -2.50
CA PHE A 39 -6.05 -15.53 -1.72
C PHE A 39 -5.51 -15.43 -0.29
N ALA A 40 -4.25 -14.99 -0.09
CA ALA A 40 -3.67 -14.74 1.22
C ALA A 40 -4.50 -13.74 2.04
N ALA A 41 -4.92 -12.62 1.43
CA ALA A 41 -5.77 -11.62 2.08
C ALA A 41 -7.14 -12.17 2.49
N ARG A 42 -7.77 -12.99 1.63
CA ARG A 42 -9.04 -13.67 1.96
C ARG A 42 -8.88 -14.66 3.10
N THR A 43 -7.81 -15.46 3.07
CA THR A 43 -7.46 -16.40 4.14
C THR A 43 -7.24 -15.68 5.47
N ALA A 44 -6.42 -14.62 5.46
CA ALA A 44 -6.17 -13.82 6.64
C ALA A 44 -7.46 -13.25 7.23
N ARG A 45 -8.33 -12.72 6.39
CA ARG A 45 -9.65 -12.22 6.82
C ARG A 45 -10.51 -13.30 7.46
N SER A 46 -10.55 -14.51 6.90
CA SER A 46 -11.40 -15.60 7.40
C SER A 46 -10.89 -16.22 8.70
N LEU A 47 -9.57 -16.17 8.92
CA LEU A 47 -8.90 -16.74 10.10
C LEU A 47 -8.61 -15.70 11.20
N ALA A 48 -8.78 -14.40 10.93
CA ALA A 48 -8.54 -13.36 11.91
C ALA A 48 -9.43 -13.54 13.15
N ALA A 49 -8.81 -13.54 14.33
CA ALA A 49 -9.53 -13.64 15.58
C ALA A 49 -10.49 -12.46 15.76
N ALA A 50 -11.67 -12.73 16.31
CA ALA A 50 -12.60 -11.67 16.66
C ALA A 50 -11.98 -10.74 17.70
N GLY A 51 -12.10 -9.42 17.48
CA GLY A 51 -11.69 -8.39 18.43
C GLY A 51 -12.85 -7.96 19.32
N PRO A 52 -12.62 -6.95 20.18
CA PRO A 52 -13.68 -6.28 20.92
C PRO A 52 -14.80 -5.82 20.00
N ARG A 53 -16.03 -5.93 20.47
CA ARG A 53 -17.21 -5.46 19.73
C ARG A 53 -17.48 -4.00 20.09
N PHE A 54 -17.61 -3.17 19.09
CA PHE A 54 -18.00 -1.77 19.23
C PHE A 54 -19.37 -1.53 18.65
N THR A 55 -20.14 -0.66 19.28
CA THR A 55 -21.26 0.00 18.61
C THR A 55 -20.69 0.99 17.56
N PRO A 56 -21.48 1.39 16.54
CA PRO A 56 -21.00 2.36 15.56
C PRO A 56 -20.49 3.68 16.17
N ARG A 57 -21.13 4.14 17.25
CA ARG A 57 -20.70 5.37 17.97
C ARG A 57 -19.37 5.18 18.71
N GLU A 58 -19.17 4.03 19.32
CA GLU A 58 -17.90 3.70 19.98
C GLU A 58 -16.77 3.57 18.97
N ALA A 59 -17.01 2.89 17.84
CA ALA A 59 -16.04 2.77 16.78
C ALA A 59 -15.60 4.12 16.20
N THR A 60 -16.56 5.04 15.97
CA THR A 60 -16.27 6.39 15.52
C THR A 60 -15.42 7.15 16.54
N ARG A 61 -15.82 7.13 17.82
CA ARG A 61 -15.08 7.81 18.90
C ARG A 61 -13.66 7.28 19.06
N GLU A 62 -13.49 5.95 19.00
CA GLU A 62 -12.18 5.32 19.09
C GLU A 62 -11.30 5.72 17.89
N ALA A 63 -11.84 5.71 16.67
CA ALA A 63 -11.11 6.10 15.48
C ALA A 63 -10.70 7.59 15.51
N GLU A 64 -11.56 8.48 15.94
CA GLU A 64 -11.26 9.91 16.11
C GLU A 64 -10.19 10.14 17.17
N GLY A 65 -10.30 9.45 18.31
CA GLY A 65 -9.32 9.53 19.39
C GLY A 65 -7.94 9.06 18.97
N LEU A 66 -7.84 7.97 18.22
CA LEU A 66 -6.57 7.46 17.70
C LEU A 66 -5.94 8.38 16.65
N ARG A 67 -6.75 8.99 15.77
CA ARG A 67 -6.22 9.99 14.81
C ARG A 67 -5.66 11.20 15.55
N ALA A 68 -6.40 11.75 16.50
CA ALA A 68 -5.93 12.87 17.29
C ALA A 68 -4.65 12.56 18.09
N ALA A 69 -4.54 11.35 18.64
CA ALA A 69 -3.34 10.90 19.34
C ALA A 69 -2.14 10.78 18.39
N ALA A 70 -2.32 10.22 17.20
CA ALA A 70 -1.27 10.12 16.18
C ALA A 70 -0.77 11.51 15.76
N GLU A 71 -1.67 12.46 15.50
CA GLU A 71 -1.30 13.83 15.16
C GLU A 71 -0.52 14.52 16.29
N ALA A 72 -0.98 14.35 17.53
CA ALA A 72 -0.30 14.90 18.69
C ALA A 72 1.07 14.27 18.96
N ALA A 73 1.27 13.00 18.62
CA ALA A 73 2.53 12.28 18.82
C ALA A 73 3.66 12.78 17.91
N VAL A 74 3.37 13.26 16.70
CA VAL A 74 4.38 13.67 15.70
C VAL A 74 5.45 14.62 16.27
N PRO A 75 5.12 15.76 16.88
CA PRO A 75 6.12 16.67 17.44
C PRO A 75 6.89 16.06 18.62
N HIS A 76 6.30 15.12 19.36
CA HIS A 76 6.97 14.43 20.45
C HIS A 76 8.02 13.45 19.92
N VAL A 77 7.66 12.65 18.93
CA VAL A 77 8.58 11.71 18.27
C VAL A 77 9.76 12.44 17.66
N HIS A 78 9.51 13.53 16.91
CA HIS A 78 10.58 14.34 16.33
C HIS A 78 11.51 14.92 17.39
N ARG A 79 10.97 15.47 18.48
CA ARG A 79 11.77 16.03 19.59
C ARG A 79 12.64 15.00 20.29
N LEU A 80 12.10 13.78 20.50
CA LEU A 80 12.81 12.71 21.20
C LEU A 80 13.87 12.02 20.33
N THR A 81 13.59 11.86 19.05
CA THR A 81 14.47 11.11 18.13
C THR A 81 15.44 11.99 17.37
N GLY A 82 15.11 13.27 17.15
CA GLY A 82 15.86 14.16 16.28
C GLY A 82 15.78 13.77 14.79
N LEU A 83 14.96 12.78 14.42
CA LEU A 83 14.88 12.29 13.06
C LEU A 83 14.04 13.24 12.18
N GLU A 84 14.62 13.72 11.09
CA GLU A 84 13.88 14.51 10.10
C GLU A 84 12.71 13.73 9.48
N ALA A 85 12.87 12.42 9.30
CA ALA A 85 11.79 11.54 8.84
C ALA A 85 10.55 11.59 9.75
N ALA A 86 10.72 11.81 11.06
CA ALA A 86 9.59 11.95 11.98
C ALA A 86 8.83 13.26 11.77
N ARG A 87 9.45 14.29 11.19
CA ARG A 87 8.79 15.54 10.79
C ARG A 87 7.85 15.32 9.60
N ASP A 88 8.25 14.46 8.66
CA ASP A 88 7.50 14.18 7.44
C ASP A 88 6.28 13.27 7.67
N LEU A 89 6.18 12.62 8.84
CA LEU A 89 4.99 11.86 9.24
C LEU A 89 3.71 12.70 9.24
N ARG A 90 3.80 14.03 9.28
CA ARG A 90 2.64 14.93 9.16
C ARG A 90 1.94 14.81 7.81
N ASP A 91 2.68 14.45 6.77
CA ASP A 91 2.17 14.27 5.41
C ASP A 91 1.71 12.83 5.15
N SER A 92 1.93 11.92 6.12
CA SER A 92 1.48 10.55 6.05
C SER A 92 -0.01 10.43 6.32
N GLN A 93 -0.66 9.49 5.65
CA GLN A 93 -2.06 9.19 5.97
C GLN A 93 -2.17 8.37 7.24
N VAL A 94 -2.98 8.83 8.18
CA VAL A 94 -3.34 8.05 9.38
C VAL A 94 -4.64 7.28 9.12
N LEU A 95 -4.53 5.98 9.05
CA LEU A 95 -5.63 5.05 8.80
C LEU A 95 -5.93 4.23 10.05
N VAL A 96 -7.09 4.45 10.65
CA VAL A 96 -7.59 3.62 11.74
C VAL A 96 -8.40 2.48 11.14
N VAL A 97 -7.97 1.24 11.38
CA VAL A 97 -8.44 0.05 10.68
C VAL A 97 -8.85 -1.07 11.64
N ASP A 98 -9.62 -2.02 11.12
CA ASP A 98 -9.84 -3.31 11.76
C ASP A 98 -8.77 -4.34 11.36
N ARG A 99 -8.77 -5.51 12.02
CA ARG A 99 -7.82 -6.61 11.76
C ARG A 99 -7.84 -7.09 10.30
N PRO A 100 -9.01 -7.34 9.69
CA PRO A 100 -9.09 -7.72 8.28
C PRO A 100 -8.54 -6.66 7.32
N THR A 101 -8.81 -5.40 7.56
CA THR A 101 -8.32 -4.29 6.74
C THR A 101 -6.81 -4.15 6.87
N TRP A 102 -6.26 -4.28 8.09
CA TRP A 102 -4.81 -4.34 8.29
C TRP A 102 -4.17 -5.50 7.52
N SER A 103 -4.73 -6.72 7.62
CA SER A 103 -4.20 -7.89 6.89
C SER A 103 -4.17 -7.65 5.37
N ARG A 104 -5.21 -7.03 4.82
CA ARG A 104 -5.24 -6.64 3.40
C ARG A 104 -4.17 -5.60 3.06
N ALA A 105 -3.98 -4.59 3.91
CA ALA A 105 -2.93 -3.60 3.73
C ALA A 105 -1.53 -4.24 3.78
N ALA A 106 -1.30 -5.15 4.73
CA ALA A 106 -0.05 -5.89 4.85
C ALA A 106 0.24 -6.76 3.62
N THR A 107 -0.76 -7.41 3.02
CA THR A 107 -0.55 -8.16 1.75
C THR A 107 -0.10 -7.26 0.61
N GLN A 108 -0.60 -6.02 0.53
CA GLN A 108 -0.17 -5.04 -0.48
C GLN A 108 1.30 -4.65 -0.27
N SER A 109 1.67 -4.35 0.99
CA SER A 109 3.05 -3.99 1.34
C SER A 109 4.02 -5.12 1.04
N PHE A 110 3.69 -6.37 1.40
CA PHE A 110 4.51 -7.53 1.08
C PHE A 110 4.62 -7.78 -0.42
N ALA A 111 3.54 -7.61 -1.18
CA ALA A 111 3.59 -7.72 -2.63
C ALA A 111 4.62 -6.72 -3.20
N THR A 112 4.52 -5.45 -2.83
CA THR A 112 5.43 -4.40 -3.30
C THR A 112 6.89 -4.67 -2.90
N LEU A 113 7.12 -5.13 -1.66
CA LEU A 113 8.46 -5.44 -1.16
C LEU A 113 9.11 -6.64 -1.86
N LEU A 114 8.31 -7.66 -2.19
CA LEU A 114 8.82 -8.91 -2.73
C LEU A 114 8.87 -8.93 -4.26
N ASP A 115 8.16 -8.02 -4.93
CA ASP A 115 8.16 -7.93 -6.39
C ASP A 115 9.57 -7.86 -7.02
N PRO A 116 10.52 -7.03 -6.55
CA PRO A 116 11.87 -7.02 -7.09
C PRO A 116 12.60 -8.35 -6.91
N THR A 117 12.40 -9.01 -5.76
CA THR A 117 12.99 -10.32 -5.47
C THR A 117 12.45 -11.40 -6.41
N PHE A 118 11.14 -11.39 -6.67
CA PHE A 118 10.53 -12.33 -7.59
C PHE A 118 10.91 -12.06 -9.04
N ALA A 119 11.07 -10.80 -9.42
CA ALA A 119 11.62 -10.43 -10.73
C ALA A 119 13.05 -10.95 -10.89
N HIS A 120 13.90 -10.74 -9.90
CA HIS A 120 15.27 -11.26 -9.89
C HIS A 120 15.30 -12.80 -9.97
N LEU A 121 14.46 -13.50 -9.21
CA LEU A 121 14.35 -14.95 -9.25
C LEU A 121 13.93 -15.44 -10.64
N ARG A 122 12.97 -14.80 -11.28
CA ARG A 122 12.53 -15.12 -12.64
C ARG A 122 13.69 -15.02 -13.64
N ASP A 123 14.50 -13.97 -13.53
CA ASP A 123 15.54 -13.66 -14.50
C ASP A 123 16.80 -14.53 -14.28
N THR A 124 17.14 -14.84 -13.02
CA THR A 124 18.35 -15.60 -12.68
C THR A 124 18.12 -17.10 -12.51
N ARG A 125 16.92 -17.51 -12.09
CA ARG A 125 16.56 -18.90 -11.77
C ARG A 125 15.18 -19.27 -12.32
N PRO A 126 15.02 -19.28 -13.66
CA PRO A 126 13.70 -19.45 -14.29
C PRO A 126 13.03 -20.79 -13.95
N ARG A 127 13.79 -21.86 -13.74
CA ARG A 127 13.24 -23.18 -13.36
C ARG A 127 12.64 -23.14 -11.94
N GLU A 128 13.34 -22.52 -10.99
CA GLU A 128 12.87 -22.38 -9.60
C GLU A 128 11.66 -21.47 -9.55
N HIS A 129 11.68 -20.35 -10.30
CA HIS A 129 10.53 -19.46 -10.43
C HIS A 129 9.31 -20.20 -11.02
N ALA A 130 9.49 -20.99 -12.09
CA ALA A 130 8.41 -21.77 -12.69
C ALA A 130 7.81 -22.78 -11.69
N ALA A 131 8.64 -23.45 -10.88
CA ALA A 131 8.16 -24.34 -9.82
C ALA A 131 7.38 -23.59 -8.73
N ALA A 132 7.86 -22.41 -8.33
CA ALA A 132 7.21 -21.55 -7.33
C ALA A 132 5.88 -20.95 -7.82
N THR A 133 5.71 -20.79 -9.13
CA THR A 133 4.51 -20.20 -9.74
C THR A 133 3.46 -21.23 -10.17
N THR A 134 3.66 -22.52 -9.90
CA THR A 134 2.59 -23.51 -10.13
C THR A 134 1.35 -23.16 -9.31
N ARG A 135 0.18 -23.53 -9.81
CA ARG A 135 -1.07 -23.22 -9.12
C ARG A 135 -1.09 -23.76 -7.68
N VAL A 136 -0.60 -24.97 -7.49
CA VAL A 136 -0.57 -25.64 -6.17
C VAL A 136 0.35 -24.89 -5.22
N THR A 137 1.60 -24.64 -5.64
CA THR A 137 2.60 -23.93 -4.80
C THR A 137 2.12 -22.54 -4.43
N ARG A 138 1.62 -21.75 -5.39
CA ARG A 138 1.09 -20.41 -5.14
C ARG A 138 -0.04 -20.38 -4.11
N HIS A 139 -0.96 -21.37 -4.17
CA HIS A 139 -2.06 -21.45 -3.21
C HIS A 139 -1.57 -21.90 -1.83
N ALA A 140 -0.64 -22.86 -1.76
CA ALA A 140 -0.05 -23.30 -0.49
C ALA A 140 0.67 -22.13 0.20
N THR A 141 1.55 -21.43 -0.51
CA THR A 141 2.27 -20.26 0.03
C THR A 141 1.29 -19.15 0.45
N ALA A 142 0.24 -18.92 -0.32
CA ALA A 142 -0.76 -17.93 0.03
C ALA A 142 -1.59 -18.31 1.27
N LEU A 143 -1.86 -19.62 1.46
CA LEU A 143 -2.53 -20.13 2.67
C LEU A 143 -1.66 -19.91 3.91
N GLU A 144 -0.37 -20.25 3.83
CA GLU A 144 0.60 -20.03 4.91
C GLU A 144 0.72 -18.55 5.25
N MET A 145 0.91 -17.71 4.26
CA MET A 145 0.99 -16.26 4.43
C MET A 145 -0.29 -15.70 5.05
N GLY A 146 -1.45 -16.14 4.57
CA GLY A 146 -2.75 -15.76 5.13
C GLY A 146 -2.91 -16.16 6.59
N GLY A 147 -2.44 -17.34 6.97
CA GLY A 147 -2.42 -17.82 8.36
C GLY A 147 -1.53 -16.97 9.26
N ILE A 148 -0.33 -16.64 8.79
CA ILE A 148 0.62 -15.77 9.52
C ILE A 148 0.00 -14.37 9.72
N LEU A 149 -0.55 -13.78 8.66
CA LEU A 149 -1.17 -12.45 8.74
C LEU A 149 -2.41 -12.45 9.64
N ALA A 150 -3.21 -13.51 9.64
CA ALA A 150 -4.32 -13.66 10.56
C ALA A 150 -3.86 -13.67 12.03
N TRP A 151 -2.81 -14.43 12.31
CA TRP A 151 -2.23 -14.50 13.65
C TRP A 151 -1.63 -13.15 14.10
N MET A 152 -0.90 -12.47 13.20
CA MET A 152 -0.32 -11.16 13.48
C MET A 152 -1.40 -10.09 13.67
N SER A 153 -2.48 -10.15 12.92
CA SER A 153 -3.53 -9.14 12.93
C SER A 153 -4.15 -8.88 14.30
N GLY A 154 -4.14 -9.89 15.18
CA GLY A 154 -4.62 -9.77 16.56
C GLY A 154 -3.57 -9.25 17.55
N ARG A 155 -2.33 -8.97 17.12
CA ARG A 155 -1.20 -8.63 17.99
C ARG A 155 -0.55 -7.29 17.65
N ILE A 156 -0.73 -6.80 16.44
CA ILE A 156 -0.15 -5.54 15.99
C ILE A 156 -1.05 -4.38 16.40
N LEU A 157 -0.52 -3.41 17.13
CA LEU A 157 -1.22 -2.18 17.49
C LEU A 157 -1.26 -1.18 16.33
N GLY A 158 -0.16 -1.10 15.58
CA GLY A 158 -0.03 -0.25 14.41
C GLY A 158 1.18 -0.61 13.56
N GLN A 159 1.23 -0.04 12.36
CA GLN A 159 2.30 -0.23 11.39
C GLN A 159 2.47 1.02 10.55
N TYR A 160 3.71 1.49 10.42
CA TYR A 160 4.06 2.46 9.40
C TYR A 160 4.46 1.74 8.11
N ASP A 161 3.86 2.13 6.99
CA ASP A 161 4.08 1.54 5.69
C ASP A 161 4.56 2.64 4.71
N PRO A 162 5.88 2.70 4.43
CA PRO A 162 6.45 3.69 3.52
C PRO A 162 6.33 3.29 2.04
N PHE A 163 5.89 2.07 1.74
CA PHE A 163 5.98 1.51 0.39
C PHE A 163 4.75 1.78 -0.47
N ILE A 164 3.62 2.09 0.14
CA ILE A 164 2.35 2.26 -0.57
C ILE A 164 1.83 3.67 -0.38
N ALA A 165 1.87 4.44 -1.46
CA ALA A 165 1.06 5.65 -1.57
C ALA A 165 -0.38 5.24 -1.86
N LEU A 166 -1.35 5.75 -1.09
CA LEU A 166 -2.75 5.58 -1.45
C LEU A 166 -3.08 6.47 -2.65
N PRO A 167 -3.88 5.97 -3.60
CA PRO A 167 -4.35 6.82 -4.68
C PRO A 167 -5.14 7.99 -4.08
N GLY A 168 -4.76 9.21 -4.45
CA GLY A 168 -5.50 10.41 -4.12
C GLY A 168 -6.89 10.40 -4.77
N PRO A 169 -7.77 11.38 -4.45
CA PRO A 169 -9.05 11.54 -5.11
C PRO A 169 -8.83 11.66 -6.63
N GLY A 170 -9.33 10.69 -7.40
CA GLY A 170 -9.17 10.63 -8.85
C GLY A 170 -8.20 9.56 -9.38
N GLY A 171 -7.66 8.68 -8.51
CA GLY A 171 -6.86 7.51 -8.95
C GLY A 171 -5.43 7.84 -9.41
N THR A 172 -5.00 9.10 -9.31
CA THR A 172 -3.61 9.47 -9.51
C THR A 172 -2.84 9.19 -8.23
N ALA A 173 -1.66 8.58 -8.34
CA ALA A 173 -0.71 8.45 -7.25
C ALA A 173 -0.18 9.85 -6.86
N ALA A 174 -1.01 10.63 -6.22
CA ALA A 174 -0.73 11.97 -5.74
C ALA A 174 -0.77 11.94 -4.22
N GLY A 175 0.28 11.40 -3.65
CA GLY A 175 0.65 11.65 -2.28
C GLY A 175 2.13 11.98 -2.27
N PRO A 176 2.58 12.88 -1.40
CA PRO A 176 3.99 12.98 -1.09
C PRO A 176 4.48 11.58 -0.69
N ALA A 177 5.78 11.34 -0.81
CA ALA A 177 6.44 10.07 -0.46
C ALA A 177 6.34 9.73 1.05
N GLY A 178 5.24 10.09 1.70
CA GLY A 178 5.05 10.05 3.15
C GLY A 178 4.55 8.73 3.70
N GLY A 179 4.16 7.76 2.86
CA GLY A 179 3.63 6.49 3.35
C GLY A 179 2.28 6.58 4.09
N ARG A 180 1.95 5.55 4.85
CA ARG A 180 0.73 5.48 5.67
C ARG A 180 1.00 4.89 7.05
N LEU A 181 0.40 5.47 8.08
CA LEU A 181 0.35 4.92 9.41
C LEU A 181 -0.98 4.18 9.60
N LEU A 182 -0.91 2.88 9.84
CA LEU A 182 -2.06 2.03 10.12
C LEU A 182 -2.17 1.83 11.62
N LEU A 183 -3.31 2.15 12.24
CA LEU A 183 -3.60 1.87 13.65
C LEU A 183 -4.74 0.85 13.74
N VAL A 184 -4.50 -0.26 14.44
CA VAL A 184 -5.45 -1.36 14.55
C VAL A 184 -6.33 -1.14 15.80
N ALA A 185 -7.41 -0.39 15.63
CA ALA A 185 -8.27 0.06 16.74
C ALA A 185 -8.74 -1.05 17.67
N PRO A 186 -9.20 -2.25 17.21
CA PRO A 186 -9.60 -3.31 18.13
C PRO A 186 -8.46 -3.83 19.00
N ASN A 187 -7.21 -3.80 18.53
CA ASN A 187 -6.07 -4.25 19.33
C ASN A 187 -5.66 -3.20 20.37
N VAL A 188 -5.67 -1.93 19.98
CA VAL A 188 -5.41 -0.82 20.89
C VAL A 188 -6.43 -0.83 22.03
N ALA A 189 -7.70 -0.96 21.72
CA ALA A 189 -8.76 -1.03 22.72
C ALA A 189 -8.66 -2.27 23.61
N GLN A 190 -8.28 -3.42 23.06
CA GLN A 190 -8.06 -4.65 23.80
C GLN A 190 -6.92 -4.48 24.83
N VAL A 191 -5.75 -4.02 24.38
CA VAL A 191 -4.60 -3.80 25.25
C VAL A 191 -4.90 -2.78 26.34
N ARG A 192 -5.58 -1.68 25.99
CA ARG A 192 -6.03 -0.69 26.98
C ARG A 192 -6.91 -1.31 28.07
N GLY A 193 -7.83 -2.20 27.69
CA GLY A 193 -8.67 -2.93 28.65
C GLY A 193 -7.88 -3.91 29.53
N GLU A 194 -6.88 -4.58 28.97
CA GLU A 194 -6.04 -5.55 29.69
C GLU A 194 -5.11 -4.89 30.71
N ILE A 195 -4.52 -3.75 30.38
CA ILE A 195 -3.57 -3.04 31.28
C ILE A 195 -4.27 -2.10 32.26
N ASN A 196 -5.59 -1.93 32.13
CA ASN A 196 -6.42 -1.12 33.03
C ASN A 196 -5.87 0.31 33.31
N VAL A 197 -5.35 0.95 32.27
CA VAL A 197 -4.80 2.33 32.36
C VAL A 197 -5.87 3.34 31.99
N ASP A 198 -5.80 4.52 32.58
CA ASP A 198 -6.67 5.65 32.22
C ASP A 198 -6.58 5.91 30.69
N PRO A 199 -7.71 6.13 30.03
CA PRO A 199 -7.72 6.41 28.61
C PRO A 199 -6.88 7.62 28.17
N ALA A 200 -6.66 8.60 29.03
CA ALA A 200 -5.79 9.73 28.76
C ALA A 200 -4.32 9.34 28.79
N ASP A 201 -3.90 8.58 29.80
CA ASP A 201 -2.52 8.10 29.93
C ASP A 201 -2.15 7.11 28.82
N PHE A 202 -3.08 6.23 28.45
CA PHE A 202 -2.88 5.28 27.35
C PHE A 202 -2.62 5.97 26.01
N ARG A 203 -3.29 7.10 25.72
CA ARG A 203 -3.09 7.88 24.49
C ARG A 203 -1.68 8.48 24.38
N LEU A 204 -1.02 8.69 25.51
CA LEU A 204 0.37 9.17 25.54
C LEU A 204 1.37 8.04 25.27
N TRP A 205 0.94 6.78 25.46
CA TRP A 205 1.80 5.61 25.30
C TRP A 205 1.72 5.00 23.89
N VAL A 206 0.60 5.13 23.21
CA VAL A 206 0.36 4.63 21.82
C VAL A 206 0.73 5.65 20.78
#